data_849a05b0d0972a16a91520646391ef91
#
_entry.id   849a05b0d0972a16a91520646391ef91
#
_cell.length_a   1.000
_cell.length_b   1.000
_cell.length_c   1.000
_cell.angle_alpha   90.00
_cell.angle_beta   90.00
_cell.angle_gamma   90.00
#
_symmetry.space_group_name_H-M   'P 1'
#
loop_
_entity.id
_entity.type
_entity.pdbx_description
1 polymer ?
#
loop_
_entity_poly.entity_id
_entity_poly.type
_entity_poly.pdbx_seq_one_letter_code
_entity_poly.pdbx_strand_id
1 'polypeptide(L)'
;MFGGLYSVPLVGYQGHVIPVIIAVWLMCQIEKRLHKVVPAMFDLFVTPLVSVFVTGYLTLAVIGPIFTTVEDGIINGVQALIQLPFGIGSFIMGGLYAVTVVAGIHHMYTLIDVGQLAKFGYTYWLPLASAANVAQGGAALAVALKSKNAKVKSMALPSALSACMGITEPAIFGVNLRYFKPFIGGLAGGACGALYASIVGLGATGTGVTGIFGILLHLHMPLQYIIMMAISFGVSFAVTWAIWSPEEVKAKCSQHIADFCFCESRV
;
A
#
# COMPACT_ATOMS: atom_id res chain seq x y z
N MET A 1 -26.71 15.26 -21.33
CA MET A 1 -27.63 15.85 -20.35
C MET A 1 -27.38 17.34 -20.34
N PHE A 2 -28.37 18.17 -20.24
CA PHE A 2 -28.29 19.63 -20.34
C PHE A 2 -27.59 20.17 -21.62
N GLY A 3 -28.25 20.03 -22.79
CA GLY A 3 -28.05 20.88 -23.96
C GLY A 3 -26.66 21.09 -24.52
N GLY A 4 -25.79 20.09 -24.51
CA GLY A 4 -24.50 20.18 -25.21
C GLY A 4 -23.40 21.05 -24.56
N LEU A 5 -23.63 21.67 -23.39
CA LEU A 5 -22.68 22.57 -22.75
C LEU A 5 -21.58 21.85 -21.91
N TYR A 6 -21.81 20.60 -21.50
CA TYR A 6 -20.84 19.83 -20.75
C TYR A 6 -21.00 18.33 -21.05
N SER A 7 -19.96 17.73 -21.58
CA SER A 7 -19.88 16.27 -21.76
C SER A 7 -19.16 15.69 -20.55
N VAL A 8 -19.88 14.98 -19.69
CA VAL A 8 -19.24 14.17 -18.64
C VAL A 8 -18.60 12.97 -19.34
N PRO A 9 -17.27 12.79 -19.29
CA PRO A 9 -16.64 11.62 -19.86
C PRO A 9 -17.13 10.36 -19.13
N LEU A 10 -17.57 9.36 -19.88
CA LEU A 10 -17.95 8.03 -19.38
C LEU A 10 -16.67 7.25 -19.04
N VAL A 11 -15.96 7.66 -18.00
CA VAL A 11 -14.78 6.97 -17.49
C VAL A 11 -15.21 6.14 -16.28
N GLY A 12 -14.82 4.88 -16.26
CA GLY A 12 -15.02 4.03 -15.08
C GLY A 12 -14.00 4.42 -14.00
N TYR A 13 -14.48 4.97 -12.89
CA TYR A 13 -13.61 5.36 -11.76
C TYR A 13 -13.20 4.17 -10.86
N GLN A 14 -13.32 2.94 -11.34
CA GLN A 14 -12.90 1.74 -10.63
C GLN A 14 -11.37 1.72 -10.49
N GLY A 15 -10.88 1.65 -9.25
CA GLY A 15 -9.44 1.66 -8.97
C GLY A 15 -8.80 3.03 -8.79
N HIS A 16 -9.53 4.12 -9.07
CA HIS A 16 -9.03 5.49 -8.87
C HIS A 16 -9.17 5.92 -7.39
N VAL A 17 -8.06 5.97 -6.66
CA VAL A 17 -8.05 6.22 -5.20
C VAL A 17 -8.02 7.72 -4.89
N ILE A 18 -7.24 8.51 -5.61
CA ILE A 18 -7.08 9.95 -5.33
C ILE A 18 -8.40 10.73 -5.48
N PRO A 19 -9.17 10.55 -6.57
CA PRO A 19 -10.48 11.20 -6.69
C PRO A 19 -11.43 10.86 -5.52
N VAL A 20 -11.42 9.61 -5.04
CA VAL A 20 -12.28 9.17 -3.94
C VAL A 20 -11.90 9.84 -2.63
N ILE A 21 -10.59 9.93 -2.30
CA ILE A 21 -10.13 10.60 -1.08
C ILE A 21 -10.59 12.07 -1.06
N ILE A 22 -10.45 12.76 -2.18
CA ILE A 22 -10.84 14.17 -2.30
C ILE A 22 -12.36 14.33 -2.23
N ALA A 23 -13.10 13.43 -2.88
CA ALA A 23 -14.56 13.42 -2.83
C ALA A 23 -15.07 13.23 -1.39
N VAL A 24 -14.51 12.27 -0.65
CA VAL A 24 -14.90 12.02 0.76
C VAL A 24 -14.52 13.22 1.64
N TRP A 25 -13.34 13.80 1.45
CA TRP A 25 -12.96 15.03 2.17
C TRP A 25 -13.95 16.17 1.91
N LEU A 26 -14.33 16.38 0.65
CA LEU A 26 -15.31 17.40 0.28
C LEU A 26 -16.69 17.10 0.88
N MET A 27 -17.13 15.83 0.85
CA MET A 27 -18.39 15.39 1.45
C MET A 27 -18.43 15.71 2.95
N CYS A 28 -17.34 15.40 3.68
CA CYS A 28 -17.24 15.76 5.10
C CYS A 28 -17.33 17.28 5.36
N GLN A 29 -16.78 18.11 4.45
CA GLN A 29 -16.89 19.56 4.61
C GLN A 29 -18.32 20.06 4.37
N ILE A 30 -19.00 19.49 3.38
CA ILE A 30 -20.41 19.82 3.07
C ILE A 30 -21.31 19.39 4.23
N GLU A 31 -21.16 18.16 4.70
CA GLU A 31 -21.93 17.58 5.80
C GLU A 31 -21.79 18.41 7.09
N LYS A 32 -20.56 18.74 7.48
CA LYS A 32 -20.29 19.60 8.65
C LYS A 32 -20.96 20.99 8.57
N ARG A 33 -21.13 21.52 7.37
CA ARG A 33 -21.83 22.80 7.17
C ARG A 33 -23.34 22.64 7.20
N LEU A 34 -23.87 21.57 6.59
CA LEU A 34 -25.29 21.28 6.55
C LEU A 34 -25.85 21.03 7.95
N HIS A 35 -25.16 20.27 8.80
CA HIS A 35 -25.57 20.05 10.20
C HIS A 35 -25.71 21.32 11.02
N LYS A 36 -25.11 22.45 10.60
CA LYS A 36 -25.25 23.74 11.27
C LYS A 36 -26.46 24.57 10.80
N VAL A 37 -26.97 24.25 9.61
CA VAL A 37 -28.01 25.05 8.92
C VAL A 37 -29.35 24.31 8.91
N VAL A 38 -29.31 22.98 8.81
CA VAL A 38 -30.51 22.14 8.70
C VAL A 38 -31.11 21.95 10.11
N PRO A 39 -32.43 22.18 10.30
CA PRO A 39 -33.09 21.88 11.56
C PRO A 39 -33.01 20.40 11.92
N ALA A 40 -32.83 20.07 13.20
CA ALA A 40 -32.64 18.71 13.70
C ALA A 40 -33.71 17.70 13.23
N MET A 41 -34.94 18.17 13.01
CA MET A 41 -36.03 17.31 12.50
C MET A 41 -35.78 16.76 11.09
N PHE A 42 -35.09 17.50 10.23
CA PHE A 42 -34.79 17.13 8.84
C PHE A 42 -33.35 16.69 8.62
N ASP A 43 -32.49 16.92 9.58
CA ASP A 43 -31.05 16.72 9.45
C ASP A 43 -30.66 15.28 9.08
N LEU A 44 -31.34 14.32 9.69
CA LEU A 44 -31.08 12.89 9.43
C LEU A 44 -31.34 12.46 7.98
N PHE A 45 -32.18 13.19 7.25
CA PHE A 45 -32.58 12.84 5.88
C PHE A 45 -31.99 13.80 4.85
N VAL A 46 -32.07 15.12 5.10
CA VAL A 46 -31.65 16.15 4.14
C VAL A 46 -30.13 16.22 4.02
N THR A 47 -29.41 16.16 5.15
CA THR A 47 -27.96 16.29 5.17
C THR A 47 -27.26 15.19 4.39
N PRO A 48 -27.52 13.88 4.58
CA PRO A 48 -26.91 12.85 3.77
C PRO A 48 -27.29 12.93 2.29
N LEU A 49 -28.58 13.19 2.00
CA LEU A 49 -29.07 13.29 0.62
C LEU A 49 -28.36 14.39 -0.16
N VAL A 50 -28.29 15.59 0.39
CA VAL A 50 -27.66 16.74 -0.24
C VAL A 50 -26.14 16.54 -0.33
N SER A 51 -25.51 16.04 0.73
CA SER A 51 -24.06 15.78 0.74
C SER A 51 -23.64 14.80 -0.34
N VAL A 52 -24.34 13.67 -0.45
CA VAL A 52 -24.05 12.64 -1.46
C VAL A 52 -24.34 13.15 -2.87
N PHE A 53 -25.46 13.84 -3.07
CA PHE A 53 -25.84 14.35 -4.40
C PHE A 53 -24.84 15.41 -4.91
N VAL A 54 -24.53 16.40 -4.07
CA VAL A 54 -23.61 17.49 -4.45
C VAL A 54 -22.19 16.94 -4.64
N THR A 55 -21.72 16.10 -3.72
CA THR A 55 -20.39 15.50 -3.85
C THR A 55 -20.31 14.60 -5.07
N GLY A 56 -21.31 13.75 -5.31
CA GLY A 56 -21.37 12.87 -6.48
C GLY A 56 -21.31 13.65 -7.78
N TYR A 57 -22.11 14.72 -7.88
CA TYR A 57 -22.08 15.60 -9.07
C TYR A 57 -20.72 16.26 -9.27
N LEU A 58 -20.13 16.85 -8.23
CA LEU A 58 -18.81 17.48 -8.29
C LEU A 58 -17.70 16.48 -8.59
N THR A 59 -17.82 15.27 -8.06
CA THR A 59 -16.86 14.19 -8.33
C THR A 59 -16.89 13.80 -9.80
N LEU A 60 -18.07 13.58 -10.38
CA LEU A 60 -18.17 13.19 -11.79
C LEU A 60 -17.84 14.32 -12.76
N ALA A 61 -18.19 15.57 -12.39
CA ALA A 61 -18.02 16.71 -13.29
C ALA A 61 -16.63 17.35 -13.24
N VAL A 62 -15.99 17.39 -12.07
CA VAL A 62 -14.77 18.19 -11.86
C VAL A 62 -13.64 17.36 -11.26
N ILE A 63 -13.87 16.71 -10.11
CA ILE A 63 -12.82 16.02 -9.36
C ILE A 63 -12.28 14.85 -10.18
N GLY A 64 -13.19 14.02 -10.71
CA GLY A 64 -12.82 12.84 -11.49
C GLY A 64 -11.88 13.18 -12.66
N PRO A 65 -12.28 13.98 -13.64
CA PRO A 65 -11.44 14.28 -14.80
C PRO A 65 -10.09 14.91 -14.47
N ILE A 66 -10.02 15.75 -13.42
CA ILE A 66 -8.77 16.41 -13.03
C ILE A 66 -7.82 15.40 -12.36
N PHE A 67 -8.32 14.63 -11.40
CA PHE A 67 -7.47 13.76 -10.60
C PHE A 67 -7.14 12.42 -11.27
N THR A 68 -7.98 11.93 -12.20
CA THR A 68 -7.59 10.81 -13.08
C THR A 68 -6.39 11.18 -13.95
N THR A 69 -6.32 12.42 -14.46
CA THR A 69 -5.14 12.87 -15.22
C THR A 69 -3.87 12.86 -14.38
N VAL A 70 -3.96 13.22 -13.10
CA VAL A 70 -2.83 13.15 -12.15
C VAL A 70 -2.43 11.69 -11.89
N GLU A 71 -3.40 10.81 -11.68
CA GLU A 71 -3.15 9.36 -11.49
C GLU A 71 -2.52 8.74 -12.73
N ASP A 72 -3.02 9.06 -13.92
CA ASP A 72 -2.44 8.60 -15.20
C ASP A 72 -0.98 9.06 -15.34
N GLY A 73 -0.68 10.27 -14.91
CA GLY A 73 0.69 10.79 -14.86
C GLY A 73 1.59 9.97 -13.93
N ILE A 74 1.11 9.59 -12.74
CA ILE A 74 1.83 8.73 -11.79
C ILE A 74 2.02 7.33 -12.38
N ILE A 75 0.98 6.73 -12.95
CA ILE A 75 1.01 5.39 -13.55
C ILE A 75 2.01 5.35 -14.71
N ASN A 76 1.98 6.34 -15.60
CA ASN A 76 2.91 6.44 -16.71
C ASN A 76 4.35 6.65 -16.24
N GLY A 77 4.56 7.44 -15.19
CA GLY A 77 5.87 7.62 -14.56
C GLY A 77 6.41 6.31 -13.97
N VAL A 78 5.58 5.55 -13.28
CA VAL A 78 5.93 4.23 -12.73
C VAL A 78 6.24 3.23 -13.84
N GLN A 79 5.44 3.20 -14.91
CA GLN A 79 5.71 2.33 -16.06
C GLN A 79 7.03 2.67 -16.76
N ALA A 80 7.30 3.95 -16.96
CA ALA A 80 8.57 4.40 -17.52
C ALA A 80 9.76 4.01 -16.64
N LEU A 81 9.60 4.09 -15.33
CA LEU A 81 10.61 3.69 -14.36
C LEU A 81 10.90 2.18 -14.43
N ILE A 82 9.87 1.34 -14.51
CA ILE A 82 10.02 -0.13 -14.60
C ILE A 82 10.74 -0.54 -15.89
N GLN A 83 10.55 0.22 -16.98
CA GLN A 83 11.19 -0.05 -18.27
C GLN A 83 12.66 0.36 -18.33
N LEU A 84 13.23 0.94 -17.26
CA LEU A 84 14.66 1.26 -17.21
C LEU A 84 15.51 -0.02 -17.36
N PRO A 85 16.60 0.08 -18.14
CA PRO A 85 17.48 -1.08 -18.38
C PRO A 85 18.09 -1.60 -17.08
N PHE A 86 18.52 -2.87 -17.10
CA PHE A 86 19.16 -3.56 -15.97
C PHE A 86 18.31 -3.72 -14.70
N GLY A 87 16.98 -3.51 -14.77
CA GLY A 87 16.08 -3.66 -13.63
C GLY A 87 16.22 -2.59 -12.53
N ILE A 88 16.92 -1.48 -12.81
CA ILE A 88 17.13 -0.38 -11.85
C ILE A 88 15.78 0.19 -11.42
N GLY A 89 14.86 0.38 -12.35
CA GLY A 89 13.54 0.88 -12.03
C GLY A 89 12.74 -0.06 -11.13
N SER A 90 12.84 -1.37 -11.40
CA SER A 90 12.21 -2.39 -10.56
C SER A 90 12.82 -2.44 -9.17
N PHE A 91 14.13 -2.25 -9.04
CA PHE A 91 14.81 -2.12 -7.75
C PHE A 91 14.27 -0.94 -6.93
N ILE A 92 14.17 0.24 -7.55
CA ILE A 92 13.65 1.45 -6.90
C ILE A 92 12.19 1.26 -6.51
N MET A 93 11.37 0.76 -7.44
CA MET A 93 9.93 0.59 -7.18
C MET A 93 9.64 -0.52 -6.17
N GLY A 94 10.36 -1.64 -6.21
CA GLY A 94 10.24 -2.70 -5.22
C GLY A 94 10.63 -2.25 -3.81
N GLY A 95 11.63 -1.37 -3.70
CA GLY A 95 11.99 -0.72 -2.45
C GLY A 95 10.92 0.28 -1.99
N LEU A 96 10.44 1.15 -2.87
CA LEU A 96 9.45 2.17 -2.53
C LEU A 96 8.03 1.64 -2.39
N TYR A 97 7.72 0.43 -2.85
CA TYR A 97 6.36 -0.12 -2.83
C TYR A 97 5.72 -0.07 -1.43
N ALA A 98 6.43 -0.47 -0.39
CA ALA A 98 5.91 -0.42 0.97
C ALA A 98 5.61 1.01 1.47
N VAL A 99 6.32 2.02 0.94
CA VAL A 99 6.02 3.43 1.22
C VAL A 99 4.68 3.83 0.58
N THR A 100 4.41 3.36 -0.64
CA THR A 100 3.12 3.61 -1.30
C THR A 100 1.97 2.87 -0.63
N VAL A 101 2.23 1.71 0.00
CA VAL A 101 1.26 1.01 0.85
C VAL A 101 0.91 1.86 2.08
N VAL A 102 1.90 2.44 2.74
CA VAL A 102 1.69 3.36 3.88
C VAL A 102 0.88 4.59 3.48
N ALA A 103 1.11 5.11 2.27
CA ALA A 103 0.35 6.23 1.71
C ALA A 103 -1.06 5.83 1.22
N GLY A 104 -1.40 4.54 1.17
CA GLY A 104 -2.69 4.03 0.71
C GLY A 104 -2.89 4.03 -0.81
N ILE A 105 -1.91 4.51 -1.59
CA ILE A 105 -2.03 4.66 -3.05
C ILE A 105 -1.72 3.37 -3.84
N HIS A 106 -1.27 2.32 -3.17
CA HIS A 106 -0.87 1.05 -3.83
C HIS A 106 -2.01 0.37 -4.61
N HIS A 107 -3.27 0.63 -4.26
CA HIS A 107 -4.43 0.09 -4.99
C HIS A 107 -4.56 0.63 -6.43
N MET A 108 -4.00 1.82 -6.72
CA MET A 108 -3.97 2.38 -8.08
C MET A 108 -3.18 1.50 -9.05
N TYR A 109 -2.21 0.77 -8.56
CA TYR A 109 -1.34 -0.06 -9.40
C TYR A 109 -2.06 -1.25 -10.04
N THR A 110 -3.27 -1.58 -9.58
CA THR A 110 -4.14 -2.55 -10.28
C THR A 110 -4.42 -2.14 -11.72
N LEU A 111 -4.44 -0.82 -12.01
CA LEU A 111 -4.58 -0.32 -13.39
C LEU A 111 -3.36 -0.66 -14.25
N ILE A 112 -2.15 -0.65 -13.66
CA ILE A 112 -0.93 -1.08 -14.35
C ILE A 112 -1.02 -2.58 -14.65
N ASP A 113 -1.43 -3.40 -13.69
CA ASP A 113 -1.60 -4.83 -13.87
C ASP A 113 -2.57 -5.14 -15.01
N VAL A 114 -3.76 -4.55 -14.98
CA VAL A 114 -4.79 -4.76 -16.01
C VAL A 114 -4.31 -4.25 -17.37
N GLY A 115 -3.66 -3.10 -17.42
CA GLY A 115 -3.11 -2.54 -18.65
C GLY A 115 -2.01 -3.41 -19.27
N GLN A 116 -1.10 -3.94 -18.45
CA GLN A 116 -0.04 -4.86 -18.91
C GLN A 116 -0.61 -6.19 -19.36
N LEU A 117 -1.57 -6.78 -18.63
CA LEU A 117 -2.25 -8.00 -19.01
C LEU A 117 -2.97 -7.86 -20.36
N ALA A 118 -3.69 -6.76 -20.57
CA ALA A 118 -4.38 -6.51 -21.82
C ALA A 118 -3.42 -6.36 -23.02
N LYS A 119 -2.23 -5.78 -22.79
CA LYS A 119 -1.26 -5.49 -23.85
C LYS A 119 -0.28 -6.64 -24.13
N PHE A 120 0.20 -7.30 -23.08
CA PHE A 120 1.29 -8.26 -23.16
C PHE A 120 0.87 -9.69 -22.78
N GLY A 121 -0.33 -9.90 -22.22
CA GLY A 121 -0.79 -11.18 -21.66
C GLY A 121 -0.15 -11.54 -20.31
N TYR A 122 0.78 -10.72 -19.81
CA TYR A 122 1.46 -10.87 -18.53
C TYR A 122 1.59 -9.51 -17.84
N THR A 123 1.56 -9.50 -16.51
CA THR A 123 1.91 -8.32 -15.71
C THR A 123 3.26 -8.52 -15.05
N TYR A 124 4.16 -7.55 -15.21
CA TYR A 124 5.47 -7.51 -14.57
C TYR A 124 5.45 -6.73 -13.26
N TRP A 125 4.34 -6.08 -12.96
CA TRP A 125 4.15 -5.33 -11.71
C TRP A 125 3.85 -6.23 -10.50
N LEU A 126 3.01 -7.24 -10.67
CA LEU A 126 2.59 -8.11 -9.56
C LEU A 126 3.74 -8.86 -8.88
N PRO A 127 4.77 -9.38 -9.59
CA PRO A 127 5.96 -9.94 -8.95
C PRO A 127 6.70 -8.94 -8.05
N LEU A 128 6.81 -7.66 -8.46
CA LEU A 128 7.44 -6.61 -7.66
C LEU A 128 6.67 -6.38 -6.34
N ALA A 129 5.35 -6.27 -6.45
CA ALA A 129 4.47 -6.14 -5.29
C ALA A 129 4.60 -7.36 -4.35
N SER A 130 4.64 -8.57 -4.91
CA SER A 130 4.82 -9.80 -4.14
C SER A 130 6.17 -9.85 -3.42
N ALA A 131 7.25 -9.42 -4.07
CA ALA A 131 8.58 -9.33 -3.49
C ALA A 131 8.58 -8.37 -2.29
N ALA A 132 7.99 -7.18 -2.45
CA ALA A 132 7.90 -6.20 -1.37
C ALA A 132 7.04 -6.69 -0.20
N ASN A 133 5.92 -7.37 -0.47
CA ASN A 133 5.05 -7.91 0.56
C ASN A 133 5.76 -8.98 1.41
N VAL A 134 6.44 -9.91 0.77
CA VAL A 134 7.19 -10.98 1.43
C VAL A 134 8.38 -10.42 2.21
N ALA A 135 9.02 -9.36 1.71
CA ALA A 135 10.09 -8.67 2.41
C ALA A 135 9.61 -8.08 3.75
N GLN A 136 8.42 -7.46 3.78
CA GLN A 136 7.85 -6.97 5.04
C GLN A 136 7.59 -8.10 6.04
N GLY A 137 7.22 -9.29 5.56
CA GLY A 137 7.11 -10.50 6.37
C GLY A 137 8.45 -10.94 6.97
N GLY A 138 9.52 -10.94 6.17
CA GLY A 138 10.87 -11.26 6.63
C GLY A 138 11.37 -10.30 7.71
N ALA A 139 11.11 -9.00 7.55
CA ALA A 139 11.44 -7.99 8.55
C ALA A 139 10.68 -8.22 9.87
N ALA A 140 9.37 -8.46 9.80
CA ALA A 140 8.55 -8.73 10.98
C ALA A 140 8.96 -10.02 11.69
N LEU A 141 9.34 -11.08 10.94
CA LEU A 141 9.85 -12.31 11.52
C LEU A 141 11.18 -12.09 12.27
N ALA A 142 12.10 -11.30 11.72
CA ALA A 142 13.35 -10.96 12.38
C ALA A 142 13.09 -10.27 13.74
N VAL A 143 12.13 -9.35 13.80
CA VAL A 143 11.68 -8.72 15.05
C VAL A 143 11.10 -9.75 16.00
N ALA A 144 10.23 -10.65 15.52
CA ALA A 144 9.61 -11.68 16.34
C ALA A 144 10.65 -12.61 17.00
N LEU A 145 11.65 -13.04 16.25
CA LEU A 145 12.67 -13.97 16.75
C LEU A 145 13.68 -13.29 17.68
N LYS A 146 14.09 -12.07 17.36
CA LYS A 146 15.10 -11.33 18.14
C LYS A 146 14.52 -10.66 19.39
N SER A 147 13.21 -10.40 19.43
CA SER A 147 12.56 -9.79 20.59
C SER A 147 12.50 -10.74 21.78
N LYS A 148 12.83 -10.22 22.97
CA LYS A 148 12.64 -10.92 24.26
C LYS A 148 11.27 -10.66 24.89
N ASN A 149 10.51 -9.69 24.38
CA ASN A 149 9.21 -9.31 24.92
C ASN A 149 8.10 -10.19 24.31
N ALA A 150 7.41 -10.96 25.15
CA ALA A 150 6.33 -11.86 24.73
C ALA A 150 5.20 -11.12 23.97
N LYS A 151 4.86 -9.90 24.37
CA LYS A 151 3.82 -9.09 23.72
C LYS A 151 4.21 -8.68 22.30
N VAL A 152 5.48 -8.34 22.05
CA VAL A 152 5.99 -8.03 20.72
C VAL A 152 5.99 -9.29 19.85
N LYS A 153 6.44 -10.40 20.43
CA LYS A 153 6.52 -11.70 19.74
C LYS A 153 5.15 -12.22 19.31
N SER A 154 4.14 -12.12 20.19
CA SER A 154 2.78 -12.56 19.91
C SER A 154 2.09 -11.73 18.82
N MET A 155 2.51 -10.49 18.60
CA MET A 155 2.01 -9.63 17.51
C MET A 155 2.83 -9.82 16.23
N ALA A 156 4.16 -9.87 16.34
CA ALA A 156 5.03 -9.86 15.16
C ALA A 156 5.01 -11.19 14.39
N LEU A 157 4.84 -12.33 15.07
CA LEU A 157 4.83 -13.64 14.42
C LEU A 157 3.60 -13.84 13.50
N PRO A 158 2.34 -13.59 13.95
CA PRO A 158 1.18 -13.65 13.06
C PRO A 158 1.24 -12.61 11.95
N SER A 159 1.77 -11.41 12.23
CA SER A 159 1.94 -10.35 11.23
C SER A 159 2.92 -10.75 10.12
N ALA A 160 4.03 -11.42 10.48
CA ALA A 160 4.98 -11.95 9.51
C ALA A 160 4.33 -13.00 8.60
N LEU A 161 3.56 -13.91 9.18
CA LEU A 161 2.83 -14.93 8.42
C LEU A 161 1.80 -14.29 7.49
N SER A 162 1.02 -13.33 7.98
CA SER A 162 0.05 -12.57 7.19
C SER A 162 0.70 -11.90 5.97
N ALA A 163 1.85 -11.24 6.15
CA ALA A 163 2.58 -10.60 5.07
C ALA A 163 3.09 -11.61 4.02
N CYS A 164 3.57 -12.78 4.45
CA CYS A 164 3.94 -13.86 3.54
C CYS A 164 2.74 -14.38 2.72
N MET A 165 1.53 -14.29 3.26
CA MET A 165 0.28 -14.64 2.55
C MET A 165 -0.24 -13.52 1.65
N GLY A 166 0.42 -12.35 1.63
CA GLY A 166 0.09 -11.20 0.79
C GLY A 166 -0.66 -10.07 1.50
N ILE A 167 -0.98 -10.21 2.79
CA ILE A 167 -1.66 -9.18 3.60
C ILE A 167 -0.62 -8.50 4.49
N THR A 168 -0.12 -7.35 4.07
CA THR A 168 1.06 -6.69 4.65
C THR A 168 0.76 -5.67 5.73
N GLU A 169 -0.47 -5.20 5.83
CA GLU A 169 -0.87 -4.13 6.75
C GLU A 169 -0.53 -4.44 8.22
N PRO A 170 -0.78 -5.65 8.74
CA PRO A 170 -0.41 -5.98 10.12
C PRO A 170 1.10 -5.94 10.35
N ALA A 171 1.90 -6.36 9.36
CA ALA A 171 3.36 -6.34 9.47
C ALA A 171 3.91 -4.90 9.36
N ILE A 172 3.41 -4.11 8.40
CA ILE A 172 3.86 -2.74 8.18
C ILE A 172 3.47 -1.86 9.36
N PHE A 173 2.19 -1.75 9.69
CA PHE A 173 1.70 -0.82 10.70
C PHE A 173 1.89 -1.35 12.13
N GLY A 174 1.71 -2.65 12.35
CA GLY A 174 1.82 -3.26 13.67
C GLY A 174 3.25 -3.38 14.17
N VAL A 175 4.20 -3.65 13.28
CA VAL A 175 5.58 -4.00 13.63
C VAL A 175 6.62 -3.09 12.98
N ASN A 176 6.71 -3.12 11.64
CA ASN A 176 7.85 -2.58 10.92
C ASN A 176 7.94 -1.06 11.02
N LEU A 177 6.83 -0.35 10.78
CA LEU A 177 6.77 1.10 10.86
C LEU A 177 6.87 1.58 12.31
N ARG A 178 6.32 0.82 13.25
CA ARG A 178 6.41 1.14 14.68
C ARG A 178 7.85 1.24 15.18
N TYR A 179 8.74 0.36 14.70
CA TYR A 179 10.17 0.38 15.08
C TYR A 179 11.06 1.07 14.04
N PHE A 180 10.56 1.37 12.86
CA PHE A 180 11.16 2.02 11.70
C PHE A 180 12.32 1.23 11.05
N LYS A 181 13.29 0.76 11.82
CA LYS A 181 14.44 -0.03 11.30
C LYS A 181 14.00 -1.30 10.55
N PRO A 182 13.05 -2.11 11.06
CA PRO A 182 12.52 -3.24 10.30
C PRO A 182 11.84 -2.82 8.99
N PHE A 183 11.23 -1.64 8.96
CA PHE A 183 10.66 -1.10 7.74
C PHE A 183 11.72 -0.88 6.66
N ILE A 184 12.89 -0.30 7.04
CA ILE A 184 14.03 -0.13 6.13
C ILE A 184 14.54 -1.49 5.63
N GLY A 185 14.62 -2.49 6.52
CA GLY A 185 14.97 -3.86 6.12
C GLY A 185 13.99 -4.45 5.11
N GLY A 186 12.69 -4.19 5.28
CA GLY A 186 11.65 -4.56 4.33
C GLY A 186 11.81 -3.87 2.97
N LEU A 187 12.15 -2.57 2.95
CA LEU A 187 12.43 -1.84 1.70
C LEU A 187 13.63 -2.46 0.94
N ALA A 188 14.71 -2.76 1.65
CA ALA A 188 15.90 -3.38 1.05
C ALA A 188 15.60 -4.76 0.46
N GLY A 189 14.86 -5.61 1.18
CA GLY A 189 14.44 -6.92 0.69
C GLY A 189 13.52 -6.84 -0.51
N GLY A 190 12.55 -5.92 -0.49
CA GLY A 190 11.66 -5.66 -1.62
C GLY A 190 12.41 -5.20 -2.87
N ALA A 191 13.39 -4.31 -2.71
CA ALA A 191 14.24 -3.84 -3.80
C ALA A 191 15.04 -4.98 -4.45
N CYS A 192 15.69 -5.82 -3.64
CA CYS A 192 16.49 -6.95 -4.16
C CYS A 192 15.62 -8.01 -4.83
N GLY A 193 14.46 -8.34 -4.27
CA GLY A 193 13.53 -9.29 -4.87
C GLY A 193 12.96 -8.79 -6.20
N ALA A 194 12.57 -7.51 -6.26
CA ALA A 194 12.07 -6.88 -7.47
C ALA A 194 13.14 -6.78 -8.57
N LEU A 195 14.40 -6.51 -8.20
CA LEU A 195 15.52 -6.53 -9.14
C LEU A 195 15.66 -7.91 -9.78
N TYR A 196 15.65 -8.96 -8.96
CA TYR A 196 15.73 -10.34 -9.47
C TYR A 196 14.55 -10.66 -10.41
N ALA A 197 13.32 -10.30 -10.02
CA ALA A 197 12.13 -10.51 -10.85
C ALA A 197 12.27 -9.85 -12.24
N SER A 198 12.82 -8.63 -12.26
CA SER A 198 13.04 -7.88 -13.50
C SER A 198 14.12 -8.49 -14.38
N ILE A 199 15.26 -8.94 -13.80
CA ILE A 199 16.36 -9.56 -14.55
C ILE A 199 15.90 -10.86 -15.23
N VAL A 200 15.08 -11.65 -14.53
CA VAL A 200 14.57 -12.93 -15.05
C VAL A 200 13.37 -12.72 -15.99
N GLY A 201 12.78 -11.52 -16.03
CA GLY A 201 11.56 -11.25 -16.79
C GLY A 201 10.34 -11.98 -16.23
N LEU A 202 10.24 -12.09 -14.91
CA LEU A 202 9.13 -12.77 -14.25
C LEU A 202 7.82 -12.00 -14.46
N GLY A 203 6.84 -12.63 -15.10
CA GLY A 203 5.51 -12.07 -15.34
C GLY A 203 4.42 -12.92 -14.69
N ALA A 204 3.34 -12.29 -14.23
CA ALA A 204 2.17 -12.98 -13.70
C ALA A 204 1.07 -13.06 -14.78
N THR A 205 0.33 -14.17 -14.80
CA THR A 205 -0.77 -14.41 -15.74
C THR A 205 -2.11 -13.80 -15.31
N GLY A 206 -2.15 -13.19 -14.14
CA GLY A 206 -3.36 -12.55 -13.57
C GLY A 206 -3.01 -11.55 -12.51
N THR A 207 -4.02 -10.93 -11.88
CA THR A 207 -3.87 -9.91 -10.85
C THR A 207 -4.47 -10.35 -9.53
N GLY A 208 -4.14 -9.64 -8.45
CA GLY A 208 -4.88 -9.65 -7.19
C GLY A 208 -4.31 -10.56 -6.09
N VAL A 209 -3.49 -11.54 -6.41
CA VAL A 209 -2.93 -12.46 -5.40
C VAL A 209 -1.41 -12.32 -5.31
N THR A 210 -0.92 -11.93 -4.15
CA THR A 210 0.51 -11.76 -3.86
C THR A 210 0.99 -12.75 -2.79
N GLY A 211 2.29 -12.70 -2.47
CA GLY A 211 2.87 -13.58 -1.46
C GLY A 211 2.93 -15.05 -1.90
N ILE A 212 2.84 -15.96 -0.94
CA ILE A 212 2.97 -17.41 -1.21
C ILE A 212 1.94 -17.89 -2.23
N PHE A 213 0.70 -17.43 -2.13
CA PHE A 213 -0.36 -17.82 -3.06
C PHE A 213 -0.19 -17.24 -4.47
N GLY A 214 0.64 -16.21 -4.63
CA GLY A 214 1.01 -15.67 -5.93
C GLY A 214 1.70 -16.67 -6.86
N ILE A 215 2.23 -17.79 -6.33
CA ILE A 215 2.81 -18.87 -7.13
C ILE A 215 1.82 -19.43 -8.16
N LEU A 216 0.52 -19.40 -7.84
CA LEU A 216 -0.53 -19.86 -8.75
C LEU A 216 -0.62 -19.02 -10.03
N LEU A 217 -0.23 -17.75 -9.97
CA LEU A 217 -0.19 -16.85 -11.13
C LEU A 217 1.13 -16.92 -11.89
N HIS A 218 2.10 -17.67 -11.37
CA HIS A 218 3.45 -17.84 -11.92
C HIS A 218 3.78 -19.30 -12.25
N LEU A 219 2.75 -20.13 -12.54
CA LEU A 219 2.95 -21.56 -12.81
C LEU A 219 3.83 -21.87 -14.04
N HIS A 220 4.03 -20.90 -14.92
CA HIS A 220 4.95 -21.01 -16.05
C HIS A 220 6.43 -20.83 -15.64
N MET A 221 6.71 -20.19 -14.49
CA MET A 221 8.05 -19.93 -13.93
C MET A 221 8.09 -20.09 -12.40
N PRO A 222 7.62 -21.22 -11.83
CA PRO A 222 7.42 -21.36 -10.39
C PRO A 222 8.73 -21.32 -9.61
N LEU A 223 9.81 -21.87 -10.16
CA LEU A 223 11.11 -21.88 -9.52
C LEU A 223 11.69 -20.47 -9.36
N GLN A 224 11.57 -19.63 -10.40
CA GLN A 224 12.04 -18.26 -10.36
C GLN A 224 11.24 -17.43 -9.35
N TYR A 225 9.91 -17.67 -9.24
CA TYR A 225 9.08 -17.02 -8.24
C TYR A 225 9.51 -17.39 -6.81
N ILE A 226 9.76 -18.66 -6.54
CA ILE A 226 10.26 -19.14 -5.23
C ILE A 226 11.63 -18.52 -4.90
N ILE A 227 12.55 -18.47 -5.87
CA ILE A 227 13.86 -17.84 -5.67
C ILE A 227 13.71 -16.34 -5.36
N MET A 228 12.87 -15.64 -6.10
CA MET A 228 12.56 -14.22 -5.84
C MET A 228 12.06 -14.02 -4.41
N MET A 229 11.10 -14.82 -3.96
CA MET A 229 10.57 -14.77 -2.61
C MET A 229 11.66 -15.06 -1.56
N ALA A 230 12.50 -16.07 -1.80
CA ALA A 230 13.59 -16.42 -0.89
C ALA A 230 14.62 -15.29 -0.77
N ILE A 231 14.99 -14.66 -1.88
CA ILE A 231 15.89 -13.48 -1.89
C ILE A 231 15.26 -12.33 -1.11
N SER A 232 14.02 -12.00 -1.43
CA SER A 232 13.31 -10.88 -0.83
C SER A 232 13.16 -11.04 0.69
N PHE A 233 12.71 -12.22 1.11
CA PHE A 233 12.57 -12.57 2.53
C PHE A 233 13.91 -12.63 3.26
N GLY A 234 14.90 -13.31 2.67
CA GLY A 234 16.22 -13.51 3.26
C GLY A 234 16.99 -12.21 3.45
N VAL A 235 17.01 -11.34 2.43
CA VAL A 235 17.65 -10.02 2.53
C VAL A 235 16.98 -9.17 3.58
N SER A 236 15.65 -9.08 3.55
CA SER A 236 14.90 -8.31 4.53
C SER A 236 15.14 -8.81 5.96
N PHE A 237 15.11 -10.12 6.16
CA PHE A 237 15.38 -10.74 7.44
C PHE A 237 16.80 -10.42 7.93
N ALA A 238 17.82 -10.63 7.08
CA ALA A 238 19.22 -10.40 7.42
C ALA A 238 19.51 -8.93 7.75
N VAL A 239 19.02 -8.00 6.92
CA VAL A 239 19.19 -6.57 7.15
C VAL A 239 18.50 -6.14 8.44
N THR A 240 17.26 -6.58 8.66
CA THR A 240 16.53 -6.26 9.90
C THR A 240 17.24 -6.85 11.12
N TRP A 241 17.71 -8.10 11.02
CA TRP A 241 18.46 -8.74 12.10
C TRP A 241 19.72 -7.97 12.45
N ALA A 242 20.43 -7.41 11.46
CA ALA A 242 21.64 -6.63 11.67
C ALA A 242 21.36 -5.26 12.33
N ILE A 243 20.35 -4.51 11.83
CA ILE A 243 20.16 -3.10 12.22
C ILE A 243 19.22 -2.90 13.41
N TRP A 244 18.34 -3.86 13.71
CA TRP A 244 17.36 -3.74 14.80
C TRP A 244 17.86 -4.41 16.08
N SER A 245 17.68 -3.75 17.25
CA SER A 245 18.02 -4.30 18.55
C SER A 245 16.82 -4.34 19.50
N PRO A 246 16.71 -5.37 20.39
CA PRO A 246 15.60 -5.49 21.35
C PRO A 246 15.56 -4.36 22.40
N GLU A 247 16.63 -3.63 22.61
CA GLU A 247 16.72 -2.51 23.54
C GLU A 247 15.84 -1.32 23.12
N GLU A 248 15.58 -1.16 21.82
CA GLU A 248 14.71 -0.13 21.30
C GLU A 248 13.25 -0.28 21.76
N VAL A 249 12.83 -1.51 22.06
CA VAL A 249 11.50 -1.79 22.64
C VAL A 249 11.38 -1.21 24.03
N LYS A 250 12.45 -1.32 24.84
CA LYS A 250 12.48 -0.79 26.20
C LYS A 250 12.48 0.74 26.21
N ALA A 251 13.26 1.36 25.32
CA ALA A 251 13.35 2.82 25.22
C ALA A 251 12.00 3.46 24.83
N LYS A 252 11.31 2.92 23.82
CA LYS A 252 9.98 3.42 23.42
C LYS A 252 8.89 3.17 24.47
N CYS A 253 8.95 2.04 25.20
CA CYS A 253 7.99 1.77 26.25
C CYS A 253 8.20 2.73 27.44
N SER A 254 9.44 3.08 27.78
CA SER A 254 9.78 4.05 28.81
C SER A 254 9.35 5.47 28.45
N GLN A 255 9.52 5.89 27.17
CA GLN A 255 9.03 7.18 26.70
C GLN A 255 7.50 7.29 26.76
N HIS A 256 6.78 6.26 26.32
CA HIS A 256 5.31 6.26 26.37
C HIS A 256 4.75 6.33 27.80
N ILE A 257 5.42 5.68 28.76
CA ILE A 257 5.06 5.75 30.18
C ILE A 257 5.37 7.14 30.73
N ALA A 258 6.50 7.73 30.37
CA ALA A 258 6.87 9.09 30.78
C ALA A 258 5.89 10.14 30.23
N ASP A 259 5.49 10.01 28.96
CA ASP A 259 4.50 10.90 28.33
C ASP A 259 3.11 10.78 28.97
N PHE A 260 2.72 9.56 29.39
CA PHE A 260 1.45 9.32 30.08
C PHE A 260 1.45 9.90 31.50
N CYS A 261 2.54 9.72 32.24
CA CYS A 261 2.70 10.31 33.59
C CYS A 261 2.78 11.84 33.55
N PHE A 262 3.31 12.42 32.45
CA PHE A 262 3.37 13.87 32.27
C PHE A 262 2.00 14.49 31.94
N CYS A 263 1.09 13.71 31.35
CA CYS A 263 -0.28 14.13 31.06
C CYS A 263 -1.15 14.15 32.33
N GLU A 264 -0.94 13.23 33.26
CA GLU A 264 -1.68 13.15 34.54
C GLU A 264 -1.28 14.23 35.55
N SER A 265 -0.07 14.81 35.41
CA SER A 265 0.40 15.88 36.28
C SER A 265 -0.06 17.29 35.89
N ARG A 266 -0.90 17.42 34.82
CA ARG A 266 -1.46 18.71 34.34
C ARG A 266 -2.98 18.80 34.40
N VAL A 267 -3.66 17.92 35.09
CA VAL A 267 -5.09 18.01 35.44
C VAL A 267 -5.18 18.30 36.98
#